data_a70573019394cc144b12f408ab001ee9
#
_entry.id   a70573019394cc144b12f408ab001ee9
#
_cell.length_a   1.000
_cell.length_b   1.000
_cell.length_c   1.000
_cell.angle_alpha   90.00
_cell.angle_beta   90.00
_cell.angle_gamma   90.00
#
_symmetry.space_group_name_H-M   'P 1'
#
loop_
_entity.id
_entity.type
_entity.pdbx_description
1 polymer ?
#
loop_
_entity_poly.entity_id
_entity_poly.type
_entity_poly.pdbx_seq_one_letter_code
_entity_poly.pdbx_strand_id
1 'polypeptide(L)'
;MKQGFLKNIVAGLFIAGCVSVGMTGCVTQNAGDLHEPDEASKQQETATGTDTAQGYSTETRYSISETASVYDIGGKSVESGSHEASLGVVEDGSYTSMAEVSEYIHEYGHLPDNYITKNEAKKLGWVASKGNLSIVAPGKSIGGDTFGNREGKLPKKKGRRYYECDIDYTGGERNGKRIIYSDDGLIYYTEDHYDSFEQIY
;
A
#
# COMPACT_ATOMS: atom_id res chain seq x y z
N MET A 1 22.70 11.70 49.44
CA MET A 1 23.07 10.30 49.61
C MET A 1 23.17 9.68 48.24
N LYS A 2 24.39 9.29 47.83
CA LYS A 2 24.69 8.67 46.54
C LYS A 2 24.57 7.17 46.69
N GLN A 3 23.80 6.49 45.86
CA GLN A 3 23.83 5.04 45.71
C GLN A 3 24.18 4.72 44.26
N GLY A 4 25.36 4.14 44.06
CA GLY A 4 25.82 3.66 42.78
C GLY A 4 25.30 2.25 42.53
N PHE A 5 24.93 1.96 41.24
CA PHE A 5 24.56 0.62 40.82
C PHE A 5 25.70 -0.02 40.00
N LEU A 6 26.15 -1.17 40.48
CA LEU A 6 27.23 -1.98 39.99
C LEU A 6 26.95 -2.56 38.61
N LYS A 7 27.97 -2.51 37.73
CA LYS A 7 28.00 -3.21 36.46
C LYS A 7 28.42 -4.67 36.70
N ASN A 8 27.58 -5.62 36.33
CA ASN A 8 27.99 -7.02 36.22
C ASN A 8 28.48 -7.32 34.81
N ILE A 9 29.77 -7.53 34.67
CA ILE A 9 30.42 -8.07 33.48
C ILE A 9 30.45 -9.58 33.67
N VAL A 10 29.78 -10.34 32.78
CA VAL A 10 29.98 -11.79 32.69
C VAL A 10 30.84 -12.06 31.47
N ALA A 11 32.08 -12.46 31.74
CA ALA A 11 33.01 -12.97 30.73
C ALA A 11 32.69 -14.44 30.44
N GLY A 12 32.30 -14.76 29.24
CA GLY A 12 32.12 -16.13 28.75
C GLY A 12 33.31 -16.56 27.90
N LEU A 13 33.94 -17.62 28.32
CA LEU A 13 35.18 -18.23 27.82
C LEU A 13 34.96 -18.91 26.46
N PHE A 14 35.79 -18.58 25.47
CA PHE A 14 35.84 -19.27 24.18
C PHE A 14 36.68 -20.53 24.29
N ILE A 15 36.14 -21.65 23.84
CA ILE A 15 36.93 -22.87 23.57
C ILE A 15 37.02 -23.02 22.05
N ALA A 16 38.23 -22.94 21.56
CA ALA A 16 38.58 -23.20 20.18
C ALA A 16 38.64 -24.71 19.92
N GLY A 17 37.96 -25.18 18.88
CA GLY A 17 38.12 -26.53 18.34
C GLY A 17 38.37 -26.44 16.85
N CYS A 18 39.64 -26.56 16.43
CA CYS A 18 40.02 -26.75 15.03
C CYS A 18 39.74 -28.20 14.61
N VAL A 19 38.98 -28.37 13.53
CA VAL A 19 39.12 -29.53 12.63
C VAL A 19 39.09 -29.03 11.19
N SER A 20 40.24 -29.12 10.56
CA SER A 20 40.46 -28.90 9.14
C SER A 20 40.22 -30.19 8.37
N VAL A 21 39.33 -30.18 7.38
CA VAL A 21 39.42 -31.02 6.18
C VAL A 21 38.98 -30.20 4.98
N GLY A 22 39.89 -30.09 4.02
CA GLY A 22 39.70 -29.32 2.79
C GLY A 22 38.84 -30.06 1.79
N MET A 23 38.27 -29.30 0.86
CA MET A 23 38.32 -29.54 -0.59
C MET A 23 37.65 -28.40 -1.35
N THR A 24 38.42 -27.88 -2.26
CA THR A 24 38.16 -27.08 -3.43
C THR A 24 36.73 -27.11 -3.99
N GLY A 25 36.19 -25.89 -4.20
CA GLY A 25 35.02 -25.68 -5.01
C GLY A 25 34.64 -24.19 -5.03
N CYS A 26 35.31 -23.42 -5.89
CA CYS A 26 34.99 -22.03 -6.18
C CYS A 26 33.67 -21.98 -6.96
N VAL A 27 32.57 -21.61 -6.30
CA VAL A 27 31.36 -21.13 -6.96
C VAL A 27 30.99 -19.82 -6.32
N THR A 28 31.31 -18.75 -6.98
CA THR A 28 30.78 -17.42 -6.70
C THR A 28 29.30 -17.42 -7.01
N GLN A 29 28.44 -17.63 -6.03
CA GLN A 29 27.02 -17.31 -6.19
C GLN A 29 26.84 -15.84 -5.83
N ASN A 30 26.78 -15.03 -6.88
CA ASN A 30 26.13 -13.73 -6.84
C ASN A 30 24.68 -13.98 -6.42
N ALA A 31 24.30 -13.55 -5.23
CA ALA A 31 22.91 -13.39 -4.87
C ALA A 31 22.35 -12.21 -5.67
N GLY A 32 21.99 -12.47 -6.92
CA GLY A 32 21.18 -11.59 -7.73
C GLY A 32 19.79 -11.59 -7.14
N ASP A 33 19.39 -10.42 -6.75
CA ASP A 33 18.02 -10.07 -6.42
C ASP A 33 17.12 -10.46 -7.61
N LEU A 34 16.46 -11.61 -7.53
CA LEU A 34 15.50 -12.06 -8.53
C LEU A 34 14.21 -11.29 -8.33
N HIS A 35 14.18 -10.14 -8.94
CA HIS A 35 12.94 -9.43 -9.20
C HIS A 35 12.18 -10.22 -10.27
N GLU A 36 11.18 -10.98 -9.86
CA GLU A 36 10.23 -11.62 -10.75
C GLU A 36 9.38 -10.51 -11.39
N PRO A 37 9.35 -10.40 -12.75
CA PRO A 37 8.44 -9.48 -13.41
C PRO A 37 7.00 -9.98 -13.20
N ASP A 38 6.11 -9.08 -12.79
CA ASP A 38 4.66 -9.31 -12.85
C ASP A 38 4.32 -9.58 -14.34
N GLU A 39 4.06 -10.84 -14.69
CA GLU A 39 3.65 -11.22 -16.04
C GLU A 39 2.26 -10.63 -16.33
N ALA A 40 2.25 -9.56 -17.12
CA ALA A 40 1.07 -9.10 -17.82
C ALA A 40 0.76 -10.09 -18.95
N SER A 41 -0.16 -11.01 -18.73
CA SER A 41 -0.69 -11.91 -19.75
C SER A 41 -1.39 -11.11 -20.85
N LYS A 42 -0.73 -10.92 -21.98
CA LYS A 42 -1.40 -10.61 -23.25
C LYS A 42 -2.15 -11.86 -23.69
N GLN A 43 -3.45 -11.89 -23.52
CA GLN A 43 -4.33 -12.73 -24.32
C GLN A 43 -5.23 -11.84 -25.17
N GLN A 44 -4.91 -11.86 -26.45
CA GLN A 44 -5.70 -11.31 -27.53
C GLN A 44 -6.62 -12.44 -28.00
N GLU A 45 -7.89 -12.40 -27.65
CA GLU A 45 -8.90 -13.22 -28.28
C GLU A 45 -9.84 -12.34 -29.11
N THR A 46 -9.73 -12.55 -30.41
CA THR A 46 -10.73 -12.13 -31.40
C THR A 46 -11.91 -13.08 -31.37
N ALA A 47 -13.08 -12.60 -31.01
CA ALA A 47 -14.33 -13.27 -31.33
C ALA A 47 -15.35 -12.26 -31.82
N THR A 48 -15.62 -12.34 -33.11
CA THR A 48 -16.78 -11.78 -33.78
C THR A 48 -18.07 -12.52 -33.37
N GLY A 49 -19.12 -11.77 -33.00
CA GLY A 49 -20.43 -12.32 -32.77
C GLY A 49 -21.44 -11.22 -32.55
N THR A 50 -22.16 -10.88 -33.61
CA THR A 50 -23.40 -10.07 -33.64
C THR A 50 -24.47 -10.67 -32.74
N ASP A 51 -25.21 -9.90 -31.95
CA ASP A 51 -26.59 -9.47 -32.19
C ASP A 51 -27.32 -8.89 -30.94
N THR A 52 -28.09 -7.85 -31.23
CA THR A 52 -29.41 -7.46 -30.75
C THR A 52 -29.59 -6.79 -29.40
N ALA A 53 -29.97 -5.53 -29.54
CA ALA A 53 -30.50 -4.59 -28.58
C ALA A 53 -31.62 -5.14 -27.65
N GLN A 54 -31.59 -4.69 -26.40
CA GLN A 54 -32.78 -4.14 -25.77
C GLN A 54 -32.40 -3.28 -24.57
N GLY A 55 -32.83 -2.02 -24.63
CA GLY A 55 -32.56 -0.99 -23.65
C GLY A 55 -33.33 -1.23 -22.32
N TYR A 56 -32.68 -0.89 -21.24
CA TYR A 56 -33.36 -0.48 -20.01
C TYR A 56 -32.59 0.71 -19.42
N SER A 57 -33.14 1.89 -19.69
CA SER A 57 -32.76 3.10 -18.99
C SER A 57 -33.48 3.11 -17.63
N THR A 58 -32.78 3.09 -16.55
CA THR A 58 -33.28 3.60 -15.27
C THR A 58 -32.32 4.66 -14.76
N GLU A 59 -32.58 5.91 -15.17
CA GLU A 59 -32.13 7.08 -14.44
C GLU A 59 -32.77 7.05 -13.05
N THR A 60 -31.99 6.72 -12.03
CA THR A 60 -32.39 7.00 -10.65
C THR A 60 -31.89 8.39 -10.29
N ARG A 61 -32.72 9.40 -10.61
CA ARG A 61 -32.57 10.73 -10.02
C ARG A 61 -32.79 10.63 -8.53
N TYR A 62 -31.74 10.76 -7.75
CA TYR A 62 -31.85 11.02 -6.32
C TYR A 62 -32.13 12.50 -6.12
N SER A 63 -33.39 12.83 -5.84
CA SER A 63 -33.80 14.18 -5.46
C SER A 63 -33.52 14.36 -3.97
N ILE A 64 -32.55 15.22 -3.64
CA ILE A 64 -32.34 15.70 -2.27
C ILE A 64 -33.45 16.70 -1.98
N SER A 65 -34.39 16.34 -1.12
CA SER A 65 -35.34 17.30 -0.54
C SER A 65 -34.64 18.09 0.58
N GLU A 66 -34.39 19.37 0.30
CA GLU A 66 -34.05 20.36 1.32
C GLU A 66 -35.18 20.47 2.33
N THR A 67 -34.89 20.15 3.60
CA THR A 67 -35.62 20.76 4.72
C THR A 67 -34.62 21.57 5.53
N ALA A 68 -34.50 22.84 5.15
CA ALA A 68 -33.79 23.82 5.93
C ALA A 68 -34.57 24.11 7.23
N SER A 69 -34.06 23.68 8.35
CA SER A 69 -34.44 24.18 9.65
C SER A 69 -33.49 25.31 10.05
N VAL A 70 -33.98 26.55 9.93
CA VAL A 70 -33.26 27.75 10.31
C VAL A 70 -33.32 27.85 11.85
N TYR A 71 -32.15 27.72 12.50
CA TYR A 71 -31.96 28.25 13.86
C TYR A 71 -31.01 29.44 13.79
N ASP A 72 -31.60 30.64 13.99
CA ASP A 72 -30.89 31.89 14.19
C ASP A 72 -30.31 31.92 15.59
N ILE A 73 -28.98 31.93 15.75
CA ILE A 73 -28.26 32.37 16.92
C ILE A 73 -27.02 33.19 16.50
N GLY A 74 -27.16 34.49 16.64
CA GLY A 74 -26.18 35.49 17.05
C GLY A 74 -24.77 35.43 16.44
N GLY A 75 -24.52 36.42 15.59
CA GLY A 75 -23.29 36.84 14.96
C GLY A 75 -21.96 36.49 15.62
N LYS A 76 -21.14 35.77 14.85
CA LYS A 76 -19.70 35.89 14.86
C LYS A 76 -19.22 35.51 13.47
N SER A 77 -18.60 36.49 12.81
CA SER A 77 -17.93 36.28 11.50
C SER A 77 -16.88 35.19 11.65
N VAL A 78 -17.12 34.02 11.10
CA VAL A 78 -16.11 32.99 10.89
C VAL A 78 -15.47 33.24 9.52
N GLU A 79 -14.19 33.55 9.54
CA GLU A 79 -13.36 33.56 8.36
C GLU A 79 -13.50 32.23 7.62
N SER A 80 -13.80 32.29 6.33
CA SER A 80 -13.86 31.12 5.45
C SER A 80 -12.43 30.61 5.21
N GLY A 81 -11.89 29.85 6.18
CA GLY A 81 -10.85 28.91 5.92
C GLY A 81 -11.50 27.71 5.23
N SER A 82 -11.09 27.40 4.01
CA SER A 82 -11.43 26.16 3.34
C SER A 82 -10.86 25.00 4.14
N HIS A 83 -11.58 24.56 5.20
CA HIS A 83 -11.35 23.25 5.79
C HIS A 83 -11.91 22.25 4.76
N GLU A 84 -11.04 21.64 3.99
CA GLU A 84 -11.38 20.38 3.36
C GLU A 84 -11.87 19.47 4.48
N ALA A 85 -13.07 18.92 4.32
CA ALA A 85 -13.65 18.04 5.33
C ALA A 85 -12.77 16.79 5.40
N SER A 86 -11.99 16.67 6.49
CA SER A 86 -11.24 15.45 6.78
C SER A 86 -12.22 14.27 6.71
N LEU A 87 -11.83 13.19 5.99
CA LEU A 87 -12.64 11.97 5.85
C LEU A 87 -12.87 11.24 7.17
N GLY A 88 -12.28 11.75 8.26
CA GLY A 88 -12.49 11.21 9.63
C GLY A 88 -11.86 9.82 9.80
N VAL A 89 -10.73 9.54 9.18
CA VAL A 89 -9.97 8.30 9.38
C VAL A 89 -9.50 8.19 10.83
N VAL A 90 -9.50 6.97 11.37
CA VAL A 90 -9.03 6.66 12.74
C VAL A 90 -7.89 5.64 12.66
N GLU A 91 -6.94 5.69 13.61
CA GLU A 91 -5.70 4.92 13.56
C GLU A 91 -5.92 3.39 13.57
N ASP A 92 -6.94 2.91 14.27
CA ASP A 92 -7.34 1.49 14.31
C ASP A 92 -8.34 1.09 13.21
N GLY A 93 -8.58 2.00 12.24
CA GLY A 93 -9.46 1.77 11.10
C GLY A 93 -8.86 0.85 10.03
N SER A 94 -9.73 0.29 9.19
CA SER A 94 -9.35 -0.53 8.03
C SER A 94 -9.91 0.12 6.76
N TYR A 95 -9.02 0.49 5.84
CA TYR A 95 -9.35 1.29 4.67
C TYR A 95 -8.77 0.65 3.41
N THR A 96 -9.46 0.80 2.27
CA THR A 96 -9.02 0.29 0.96
C THR A 96 -9.22 1.28 -0.18
N SER A 97 -10.06 2.31 0.00
CA SER A 97 -10.27 3.33 -1.03
C SER A 97 -9.09 4.30 -1.12
N MET A 98 -8.90 4.89 -2.29
CA MET A 98 -7.83 5.87 -2.54
C MET A 98 -7.91 7.04 -1.56
N ALA A 99 -9.10 7.59 -1.35
CA ALA A 99 -9.29 8.77 -0.51
C ALA A 99 -8.97 8.49 0.96
N GLU A 100 -9.52 7.40 1.54
CA GLU A 100 -9.29 7.05 2.95
C GLU A 100 -7.84 6.63 3.21
N VAL A 101 -7.22 5.84 2.31
CA VAL A 101 -5.85 5.37 2.49
C VAL A 101 -4.85 6.50 2.33
N SER A 102 -5.06 7.45 1.39
CA SER A 102 -4.20 8.62 1.26
C SER A 102 -4.28 9.55 2.46
N GLU A 103 -5.49 9.80 2.97
CA GLU A 103 -5.72 10.58 4.20
C GLU A 103 -5.06 9.89 5.42
N TYR A 104 -5.24 8.57 5.55
CA TYR A 104 -4.63 7.80 6.63
C TYR A 104 -3.10 7.89 6.63
N ILE A 105 -2.47 7.73 5.45
CA ILE A 105 -1.01 7.85 5.32
C ILE A 105 -0.57 9.28 5.61
N HIS A 106 -1.34 10.28 5.18
CA HIS A 106 -1.04 11.69 5.44
C HIS A 106 -1.06 12.00 6.93
N GLU A 107 -2.06 11.50 7.66
CA GLU A 107 -2.25 11.76 9.10
C GLU A 107 -1.27 10.96 9.97
N TYR A 108 -1.11 9.65 9.69
CA TYR A 108 -0.38 8.73 10.58
C TYR A 108 1.02 8.35 10.06
N GLY A 109 1.36 8.62 8.80
CA GLY A 109 2.68 8.33 8.22
C GLY A 109 2.95 6.86 7.90
N HIS A 110 1.97 5.97 8.04
CA HIS A 110 2.06 4.54 7.74
C HIS A 110 0.75 4.01 7.15
N LEU A 111 0.76 2.75 6.69
CA LEU A 111 -0.44 2.07 6.21
C LEU A 111 -1.33 1.61 7.37
N PRO A 112 -2.67 1.51 7.16
CA PRO A 112 -3.57 0.82 8.07
C PRO A 112 -3.19 -0.65 8.27
N ASP A 113 -3.57 -1.22 9.42
CA ASP A 113 -3.25 -2.60 9.81
C ASP A 113 -3.83 -3.68 8.89
N ASN A 114 -4.78 -3.35 8.03
CA ASN A 114 -5.29 -4.28 7.01
C ASN A 114 -4.34 -4.48 5.82
N TYR A 115 -3.18 -3.82 5.78
CA TYR A 115 -2.15 -4.05 4.77
C TYR A 115 -1.07 -5.00 5.27
N ILE A 116 -0.60 -5.87 4.36
CA ILE A 116 0.53 -6.78 4.58
C ILE A 116 1.45 -6.76 3.36
N THR A 117 2.75 -6.95 3.58
CA THR A 117 3.72 -7.04 2.48
C THR A 117 3.54 -8.29 1.64
N LYS A 118 4.05 -8.27 0.40
CA LYS A 118 4.08 -9.47 -0.48
C LYS A 118 4.76 -10.65 0.22
N ASN A 119 5.81 -10.40 1.00
CA ASN A 119 6.53 -11.45 1.72
C ASN A 119 5.68 -12.07 2.85
N GLU A 120 4.95 -11.26 3.60
CA GLU A 120 4.02 -11.75 4.63
C GLU A 120 2.88 -12.55 4.01
N ALA A 121 2.27 -12.04 2.94
CA ALA A 121 1.23 -12.74 2.21
C ALA A 121 1.71 -14.12 1.68
N LYS A 122 2.92 -14.19 1.09
CA LYS A 122 3.53 -15.46 0.64
C LYS A 122 3.72 -16.45 1.78
N LYS A 123 4.10 -16.01 2.97
CA LYS A 123 4.20 -16.89 4.16
C LYS A 123 2.84 -17.48 4.57
N LEU A 124 1.75 -16.76 4.28
CA LEU A 124 0.38 -17.23 4.52
C LEU A 124 -0.14 -18.13 3.39
N GLY A 125 0.64 -18.35 2.33
CA GLY A 125 0.26 -19.20 1.19
C GLY A 125 -0.32 -18.44 -0.01
N TRP A 126 -0.16 -17.11 -0.05
CA TRP A 126 -0.56 -16.32 -1.20
C TRP A 126 0.30 -16.65 -2.43
N VAL A 127 -0.39 -16.85 -3.56
CA VAL A 127 0.20 -17.01 -4.88
C VAL A 127 -0.48 -16.02 -5.82
N ALA A 128 0.29 -15.05 -6.34
CA ALA A 128 -0.24 -13.93 -7.12
C ALA A 128 -1.11 -14.40 -8.30
N SER A 129 -0.62 -15.37 -9.09
CA SER A 129 -1.34 -15.92 -10.25
C SER A 129 -2.61 -16.71 -9.92
N LYS A 130 -2.88 -16.98 -8.63
CA LYS A 130 -4.11 -17.66 -8.18
C LYS A 130 -5.14 -16.68 -7.64
N GLY A 131 -4.79 -15.41 -7.45
CA GLY A 131 -5.68 -14.42 -6.86
C GLY A 131 -6.23 -14.81 -5.48
N ASN A 132 -5.48 -15.62 -4.70
CA ASN A 132 -5.99 -16.27 -3.49
C ASN A 132 -5.75 -15.49 -2.20
N LEU A 133 -5.41 -14.19 -2.27
CA LEU A 133 -5.11 -13.41 -1.06
C LEU A 133 -6.31 -13.37 -0.10
N SER A 134 -7.50 -13.11 -0.60
CA SER A 134 -8.73 -13.07 0.21
C SER A 134 -9.07 -14.38 0.91
N ILE A 135 -8.50 -15.50 0.44
CA ILE A 135 -8.68 -16.84 1.04
C ILE A 135 -7.66 -17.06 2.15
N VAL A 136 -6.37 -16.76 1.90
CA VAL A 136 -5.26 -17.05 2.84
C VAL A 136 -5.03 -15.94 3.85
N ALA A 137 -5.49 -14.73 3.57
CA ALA A 137 -5.42 -13.54 4.43
C ALA A 137 -6.71 -12.72 4.31
N PRO A 138 -7.84 -13.19 4.85
CA PRO A 138 -9.12 -12.49 4.77
C PRO A 138 -9.04 -11.08 5.33
N GLY A 139 -9.63 -10.11 4.61
CA GLY A 139 -9.63 -8.69 5.01
C GLY A 139 -8.30 -7.97 4.82
N LYS A 140 -7.27 -8.62 4.26
CA LYS A 140 -5.98 -8.00 3.99
C LYS A 140 -5.85 -7.56 2.54
N SER A 141 -5.07 -6.48 2.35
CA SER A 141 -4.58 -5.97 1.06
C SER A 141 -3.05 -6.00 1.03
N ILE A 142 -2.46 -6.02 -0.16
CA ILE A 142 -0.99 -5.96 -0.31
C ILE A 142 -0.53 -4.50 -0.18
N GLY A 143 0.48 -4.26 0.67
CA GLY A 143 1.10 -2.94 0.80
C GLY A 143 2.31 -2.94 1.72
N GLY A 144 3.09 -1.85 1.65
CA GLY A 144 4.30 -1.66 2.45
C GLY A 144 5.60 -2.16 1.81
N ASP A 145 5.53 -2.76 0.62
CA ASP A 145 6.72 -3.11 -0.15
C ASP A 145 7.40 -1.86 -0.73
N THR A 146 8.72 -1.90 -0.88
CA THR A 146 9.47 -0.76 -1.46
C THR A 146 9.19 -0.60 -2.94
N PHE A 147 8.85 0.62 -3.35
CA PHE A 147 8.71 1.01 -4.76
C PHE A 147 10.02 1.62 -5.28
N GLY A 148 10.59 1.05 -6.32
CA GLY A 148 11.94 1.38 -6.79
C GLY A 148 12.07 2.67 -7.60
N ASN A 149 10.98 3.27 -8.09
CA ASN A 149 10.96 4.46 -8.98
C ASN A 149 12.05 4.40 -10.07
N ARG A 150 12.23 3.25 -10.70
CA ARG A 150 13.33 2.99 -11.68
C ARG A 150 13.22 3.87 -12.92
N GLU A 151 12.00 4.09 -13.39
CA GLU A 151 11.70 4.95 -14.55
C GLU A 151 11.86 6.44 -14.24
N GLY A 152 11.95 6.80 -12.95
CA GLY A 152 12.15 8.18 -12.51
C GLY A 152 10.93 9.07 -12.71
N LYS A 153 9.73 8.49 -12.80
CA LYS A 153 8.47 9.22 -12.95
C LYS A 153 8.13 10.07 -11.71
N LEU A 154 8.58 9.64 -10.53
CA LEU A 154 8.40 10.39 -9.27
C LEU A 154 9.67 11.17 -8.87
N PRO A 155 9.53 12.27 -8.12
CA PRO A 155 10.66 13.14 -7.73
C PRO A 155 11.73 12.39 -6.94
N LYS A 156 13.00 12.49 -7.36
CA LYS A 156 14.15 11.89 -6.68
C LYS A 156 14.74 12.86 -5.66
N LYS A 157 15.08 12.34 -4.46
CA LYS A 157 15.80 13.07 -3.41
C LYS A 157 16.72 12.08 -2.67
N LYS A 158 17.91 12.54 -2.31
CA LYS A 158 18.86 11.69 -1.57
C LYS A 158 18.23 11.23 -0.24
N GLY A 159 18.18 9.92 -0.04
CA GLY A 159 17.64 9.31 1.17
C GLY A 159 16.14 9.00 1.09
N ARG A 160 15.38 9.56 0.15
CA ARG A 160 13.95 9.25 0.00
C ARG A 160 13.74 7.82 -0.43
N ARG A 161 12.82 7.15 0.24
CA ARG A 161 12.31 5.84 -0.12
C ARG A 161 10.83 5.95 -0.43
N TYR A 162 10.41 5.18 -1.44
CA TYR A 162 9.01 5.05 -1.79
C TYR A 162 8.51 3.64 -1.44
N TYR A 163 7.26 3.57 -1.07
CA TYR A 163 6.52 2.35 -0.77
C TYR A 163 5.24 2.32 -1.59
N GLU A 164 4.68 1.14 -1.78
CA GLU A 164 3.45 0.96 -2.55
C GLU A 164 2.38 0.21 -1.76
N CYS A 165 1.11 0.45 -2.08
CA CYS A 165 0.00 -0.35 -1.61
C CYS A 165 -1.13 -0.44 -2.65
N ASP A 166 -1.87 -1.55 -2.60
CA ASP A 166 -3.04 -1.79 -3.44
C ASP A 166 -4.22 -0.93 -2.99
N ILE A 167 -4.99 -0.44 -3.97
CA ILE A 167 -6.20 0.33 -3.73
C ILE A 167 -7.40 -0.39 -4.35
N ASP A 168 -8.56 -0.33 -3.69
CA ASP A 168 -9.82 -0.96 -4.11
C ASP A 168 -9.69 -2.48 -4.36
N TYR A 169 -8.88 -3.17 -3.56
CA TYR A 169 -8.80 -4.63 -3.66
C TYR A 169 -10.06 -5.27 -3.05
N THR A 170 -10.80 -6.02 -3.86
CA THR A 170 -12.06 -6.67 -3.48
C THR A 170 -12.00 -8.20 -3.50
N GLY A 171 -10.80 -8.76 -3.64
CA GLY A 171 -10.57 -10.20 -3.79
C GLY A 171 -10.21 -10.60 -5.21
N GLY A 172 -9.77 -11.84 -5.39
CA GLY A 172 -9.32 -12.35 -6.68
C GLY A 172 -7.96 -11.80 -7.10
N GLU A 173 -7.79 -11.55 -8.40
CA GLU A 173 -6.58 -10.93 -8.95
C GLU A 173 -6.46 -9.46 -8.52
N ARG A 174 -5.23 -9.00 -8.38
CA ARG A 174 -4.95 -7.60 -8.04
C ARG A 174 -5.24 -6.71 -9.26
N ASN A 175 -5.91 -5.59 -9.04
CA ASN A 175 -6.13 -4.55 -10.05
C ASN A 175 -4.87 -3.69 -10.31
N GLY A 176 -4.95 -2.68 -11.18
CA GLY A 176 -3.85 -1.74 -11.48
C GLY A 176 -3.70 -0.57 -10.50
N LYS A 177 -4.68 -0.35 -9.61
CA LYS A 177 -4.73 0.84 -8.74
C LYS A 177 -3.75 0.74 -7.58
N ARG A 178 -2.92 1.78 -7.39
CA ARG A 178 -1.92 1.85 -6.30
C ARG A 178 -1.85 3.26 -5.70
N ILE A 179 -1.49 3.30 -4.44
CA ILE A 179 -0.85 4.48 -3.85
C ILE A 179 0.64 4.20 -3.72
N ILE A 180 1.45 5.21 -4.09
CA ILE A 180 2.88 5.25 -3.86
C ILE A 180 3.15 6.39 -2.87
N TYR A 181 3.73 6.09 -1.73
CA TYR A 181 4.02 7.09 -0.71
C TYR A 181 5.49 7.09 -0.30
N SER A 182 6.00 8.23 0.11
CA SER A 182 7.40 8.38 0.51
C SER A 182 7.54 8.52 2.03
N ASP A 183 8.72 8.19 2.54
CA ASP A 183 9.10 8.40 3.95
C ASP A 183 9.25 9.89 4.34
N ASP A 184 9.09 10.82 3.39
CA ASP A 184 9.09 12.26 3.64
C ASP A 184 7.78 12.97 3.22
N GLY A 185 6.68 12.22 3.11
CA GLY A 185 5.31 12.73 3.10
C GLY A 185 4.67 12.93 1.72
N LEU A 186 5.33 12.58 0.60
CA LEU A 186 4.68 12.63 -0.72
C LEU A 186 3.76 11.41 -0.90
N ILE A 187 2.59 11.64 -1.46
CA ILE A 187 1.59 10.59 -1.75
C ILE A 187 1.12 10.77 -3.19
N TYR A 188 1.19 9.70 -3.97
CA TYR A 188 0.79 9.63 -5.38
C TYR A 188 -0.19 8.50 -5.59
N TYR A 189 -1.16 8.70 -6.47
CA TYR A 189 -2.07 7.68 -6.94
C TYR A 189 -1.78 7.31 -8.40
N THR A 190 -1.98 6.05 -8.75
CA THR A 190 -2.00 5.53 -10.11
C THR A 190 -3.14 4.54 -10.26
N GLU A 191 -3.87 4.59 -11.37
CA GLU A 191 -4.91 3.58 -11.67
C GLU A 191 -4.51 2.63 -12.81
N ASP A 192 -3.42 2.94 -13.51
CA ASP A 192 -2.95 2.30 -14.73
C ASP A 192 -1.64 1.49 -14.54
N HIS A 193 -1.42 0.97 -13.32
CA HIS A 193 -0.26 0.15 -12.97
C HIS A 193 1.07 0.87 -13.25
N TYR A 194 1.22 2.10 -12.72
CA TYR A 194 2.41 2.96 -12.74
C TYR A 194 2.72 3.67 -14.07
N ASP A 195 1.79 3.67 -15.05
CA ASP A 195 1.98 4.41 -16.29
C ASP A 195 1.89 5.92 -16.06
N SER A 196 0.92 6.37 -15.27
CA SER A 196 0.76 7.76 -14.86
C SER A 196 0.61 7.89 -13.33
N PHE A 197 0.86 9.10 -12.82
CA PHE A 197 0.74 9.40 -11.39
C PHE A 197 0.06 10.74 -11.17
N GLU A 198 -0.89 10.76 -10.25
CA GLU A 198 -1.50 11.96 -9.70
C GLU A 198 -0.93 12.19 -8.30
N GLN A 199 -0.45 13.40 -8.00
CA GLN A 199 -0.01 13.75 -6.65
C GLN A 199 -1.22 14.13 -5.82
N ILE A 200 -1.38 13.45 -4.67
CA ILE A 200 -2.45 13.70 -3.72
C ILE A 200 -1.96 14.62 -2.59
N TYR A 201 -0.76 14.34 -2.04
CA TYR A 201 -0.09 15.16 -1.03
C TYR A 201 1.38 15.38 -1.38
#